data_f6f91d7eae1c83481cb03c93949dbe9b
#
_entry.id   f6f91d7eae1c83481cb03c93949dbe9b
#
_cell.length_a   1.000
_cell.length_b   1.000
_cell.length_c   1.000
_cell.angle_alpha   90.00
_cell.angle_beta   90.00
_cell.angle_gamma   90.00
#
_symmetry.space_group_name_H-M   'P 1'
#
loop_
_entity.id
_entity.type
_entity.pdbx_description
1 polymer ?
#
loop_
_entity_poly.entity_id
_entity_poly.type
_entity_poly.pdbx_seq_one_letter_code
_entity_poly.pdbx_strand_id
1 'polypeptide(L)'
;MAEFGRDYEILVLDDASTDCTREVLKGYRSRLPLRILRNDESVGESAGFESLLREAVISTKYPKRDSAVTLRSDFSDSPDAIVPLVRALEGGSDIVAGTLKTEKVKPSFLVSIARFLMEVLLGKVFYNAPVSDPLCGLRAYRLIVLKKAFNASSKRPLVASKGWLANLELLSVLAPHARRVSEMAIDSSCQSGFYSSRFSAVETFSNIRRVRQEVVWEN
;
A
#
# COMPACT_ATOMS: atom_id res chain seq x y z
N MET A 1 -19.40 -0.48 1.84
CA MET A 1 -19.12 1.00 1.79
C MET A 1 -20.39 1.81 2.01
N ALA A 2 -21.54 1.46 1.41
CA ALA A 2 -22.81 2.15 1.69
C ALA A 2 -23.18 2.16 3.18
N GLU A 3 -22.85 1.12 3.92
CA GLU A 3 -23.07 1.03 5.38
C GLU A 3 -22.14 1.92 6.22
N PHE A 4 -21.08 2.47 5.60
CA PHE A 4 -20.11 3.30 6.33
C PHE A 4 -20.56 4.77 6.46
N GLY A 5 -21.57 5.20 5.67
CA GLY A 5 -22.15 6.55 5.74
C GLY A 5 -21.16 7.68 5.46
N ARG A 6 -20.07 7.41 4.73
CA ARG A 6 -19.03 8.38 4.37
C ARG A 6 -18.93 8.51 2.86
N ASP A 7 -18.66 9.71 2.41
CA ASP A 7 -18.31 9.95 1.00
C ASP A 7 -16.95 9.31 0.71
N TYR A 8 -16.85 8.63 -0.42
CA TYR A 8 -15.62 8.00 -0.86
C TYR A 8 -15.47 8.09 -2.38
N GLU A 9 -14.25 8.00 -2.85
CA GLU A 9 -13.89 7.87 -4.25
C GLU A 9 -12.93 6.69 -4.41
N ILE A 10 -13.05 5.97 -5.49
CA ILE A 10 -12.13 4.88 -5.86
C ILE A 10 -11.22 5.41 -6.96
N LEU A 11 -9.91 5.48 -6.67
CA LEU A 11 -8.89 5.82 -7.65
C LEU A 11 -8.29 4.53 -8.21
N VAL A 12 -8.33 4.38 -9.52
CA VAL A 12 -7.72 3.24 -10.23
C VAL A 12 -6.79 3.77 -11.30
N LEU A 13 -5.62 3.19 -11.41
CA LEU A 13 -4.69 3.45 -12.51
C LEU A 13 -4.67 2.26 -13.47
N ASP A 14 -4.98 2.53 -14.73
CA ASP A 14 -4.73 1.64 -15.86
C ASP A 14 -3.35 1.97 -16.45
N ASP A 15 -2.35 1.17 -16.10
CA ASP A 15 -0.96 1.39 -16.51
C ASP A 15 -0.68 0.78 -17.89
N ALA A 16 -1.33 1.34 -18.92
CA ALA A 16 -1.25 0.92 -20.33
C ALA A 16 -1.67 -0.55 -20.57
N SER A 17 -2.73 -1.02 -19.91
CA SER A 17 -3.26 -2.37 -20.14
C SER A 17 -3.62 -2.60 -21.60
N THR A 18 -3.28 -3.78 -22.11
CA THR A 18 -3.55 -4.23 -23.49
C THR A 18 -4.73 -5.21 -23.59
N ASP A 19 -5.29 -5.59 -22.46
CA ASP A 19 -6.45 -6.48 -22.33
C ASP A 19 -7.77 -5.69 -22.18
N CYS A 20 -8.85 -6.37 -21.79
CA CYS A 20 -10.17 -5.76 -21.58
C CYS A 20 -10.30 -4.93 -20.29
N THR A 21 -9.24 -4.65 -19.57
CA THR A 21 -9.27 -3.88 -18.30
C THR A 21 -9.99 -2.54 -18.49
N ARG A 22 -9.72 -1.84 -19.58
CA ARG A 22 -10.32 -0.54 -19.87
C ARG A 22 -11.84 -0.58 -20.02
N GLU A 23 -12.34 -1.58 -20.74
CA GLU A 23 -13.77 -1.78 -20.97
C GLU A 23 -14.47 -2.14 -19.66
N VAL A 24 -13.87 -3.02 -18.89
CA VAL A 24 -14.37 -3.43 -17.57
C VAL A 24 -14.47 -2.21 -16.64
N LEU A 25 -13.41 -1.42 -16.51
CA LEU A 25 -13.39 -0.21 -15.66
C LEU A 25 -14.46 0.81 -16.09
N LYS A 26 -14.62 1.03 -17.39
CA LYS A 26 -15.67 1.91 -17.91
C LYS A 26 -17.07 1.43 -17.54
N GLY A 27 -17.31 0.12 -17.56
CA GLY A 27 -18.59 -0.48 -17.17
C GLY A 27 -18.96 -0.23 -15.70
N TYR A 28 -17.98 -0.11 -14.82
CA TYR A 28 -18.21 0.18 -13.40
C TYR A 28 -18.36 1.66 -13.07
N ARG A 29 -17.92 2.58 -13.94
CA ARG A 29 -17.97 4.04 -13.70
C ARG A 29 -19.37 4.59 -13.47
N SER A 30 -20.39 3.96 -14.02
CA SER A 30 -21.79 4.36 -13.83
C SER A 30 -22.38 3.87 -12.49
N ARG A 31 -21.72 2.91 -11.82
CA ARG A 31 -22.21 2.25 -10.61
C ARG A 31 -21.43 2.64 -9.36
N LEU A 32 -20.18 3.07 -9.53
CA LEU A 32 -19.25 3.37 -8.44
C LEU A 32 -18.68 4.78 -8.64
N PRO A 33 -18.35 5.51 -7.56
CA PRO A 33 -17.62 6.76 -7.62
C PRO A 33 -16.16 6.49 -8.01
N LEU A 34 -15.96 6.09 -9.27
CA LEU A 34 -14.72 5.60 -9.82
C LEU A 34 -14.05 6.67 -10.67
N ARG A 35 -12.83 7.04 -10.31
CA ARG A 35 -11.92 7.85 -11.11
C ARG A 35 -10.83 6.98 -11.69
N ILE A 36 -10.74 6.94 -13.00
CA ILE A 36 -9.77 6.15 -13.74
C ILE A 36 -8.67 7.08 -14.24
N LEU A 37 -7.45 6.84 -13.79
CA LEU A 37 -6.24 7.39 -14.35
C LEU A 37 -5.71 6.41 -15.40
N ARG A 38 -5.06 6.90 -16.43
CA ARG A 38 -4.48 6.05 -17.47
C ARG A 38 -3.15 6.60 -17.91
N ASN A 39 -2.20 5.71 -18.06
CA ASN A 39 -0.93 5.97 -18.72
C ASN A 39 -0.99 5.47 -20.18
N ASP A 40 -0.34 6.18 -21.09
CA ASP A 40 -0.19 5.75 -22.49
C ASP A 40 0.86 4.66 -22.61
N GLU A 41 1.90 4.72 -21.75
CA GLU A 41 2.94 3.72 -21.61
C GLU A 41 3.04 3.26 -20.15
N SER A 42 3.39 1.99 -19.93
CA SER A 42 3.55 1.46 -18.58
C SER A 42 4.73 2.11 -17.86
N VAL A 43 4.44 2.72 -16.71
CA VAL A 43 5.43 3.31 -15.81
C VAL A 43 5.87 2.34 -14.71
N GLY A 44 5.17 1.23 -14.57
CA GLY A 44 5.42 0.20 -13.57
C GLY A 44 4.72 0.44 -12.24
N GLU A 45 4.68 -0.63 -11.42
CA GLU A 45 3.85 -0.71 -10.21
C GLU A 45 4.13 0.44 -9.22
N SER A 46 5.40 0.71 -8.91
CA SER A 46 5.76 1.71 -7.88
C SER A 46 5.46 3.14 -8.31
N ALA A 47 5.77 3.51 -9.55
CA ALA A 47 5.47 4.83 -10.07
C ALA A 47 3.95 5.02 -10.24
N GLY A 48 3.25 3.99 -10.69
CA GLY A 48 1.79 4.00 -10.77
C GLY A 48 1.13 4.14 -9.41
N PHE A 49 1.61 3.41 -8.41
CA PHE A 49 1.14 3.51 -7.04
C PHE A 49 1.37 4.91 -6.44
N GLU A 50 2.57 5.47 -6.63
CA GLU A 50 2.87 6.84 -6.21
C GLU A 50 1.97 7.86 -6.90
N SER A 51 1.67 7.69 -8.19
CA SER A 51 0.76 8.56 -8.94
C SER A 51 -0.64 8.57 -8.34
N LEU A 52 -1.18 7.42 -7.92
CA LEU A 52 -2.45 7.32 -7.23
C LEU A 52 -2.44 8.06 -5.88
N LEU A 53 -1.38 7.91 -5.10
CA LEU A 53 -1.24 8.62 -3.82
C LEU A 53 -1.12 10.14 -4.01
N ARG A 54 -0.41 10.60 -5.04
CA ARG A 54 -0.32 12.02 -5.41
C ARG A 54 -1.69 12.57 -5.82
N GLU A 55 -2.43 11.84 -6.63
CA GLU A 55 -3.78 12.23 -7.04
C GLU A 55 -4.72 12.35 -5.83
N ALA A 56 -4.67 11.41 -4.89
CA ALA A 56 -5.45 11.49 -3.66
C ALA A 56 -5.11 12.76 -2.84
N VAL A 57 -3.82 13.13 -2.76
CA VAL A 57 -3.38 14.34 -2.06
C VAL A 57 -3.80 15.61 -2.78
N ILE A 58 -3.80 15.65 -4.11
CA ILE A 58 -4.21 16.81 -4.92
C ILE A 58 -5.72 17.01 -4.84
N SER A 59 -6.48 15.92 -4.83
CA SER A 59 -7.95 15.95 -4.88
C SER A 59 -8.57 16.39 -3.56
N THR A 60 -7.89 16.24 -2.43
CA THR A 60 -8.46 16.58 -1.13
C THR A 60 -8.43 18.06 -0.82
N LYS A 61 -9.56 18.57 -0.27
CA LYS A 61 -9.63 19.90 0.35
C LYS A 61 -9.28 19.87 1.85
N TYR A 62 -9.37 18.70 2.47
CA TYR A 62 -9.24 18.54 3.92
C TYR A 62 -8.21 17.44 4.31
N PRO A 63 -6.91 17.62 3.98
CA PRO A 63 -5.91 16.56 4.13
C PRO A 63 -5.71 16.07 5.58
N LYS A 64 -6.10 16.87 6.58
CA LYS A 64 -6.09 16.47 7.99
C LYS A 64 -7.26 15.57 8.39
N ARG A 65 -8.33 15.55 7.61
CA ARG A 65 -9.54 14.76 7.86
C ARG A 65 -9.64 13.57 6.94
N ASP A 66 -9.30 13.79 5.67
CA ASP A 66 -9.43 12.80 4.63
C ASP A 66 -8.31 11.77 4.70
N SER A 67 -8.61 10.58 4.25
CA SER A 67 -7.72 9.44 4.29
C SER A 67 -7.73 8.67 2.96
N ALA A 68 -6.66 7.95 2.69
CA ALA A 68 -6.57 6.99 1.61
C ALA A 68 -6.36 5.58 2.17
N VAL A 69 -7.01 4.60 1.58
CA VAL A 69 -6.76 3.17 1.84
C VAL A 69 -6.23 2.56 0.56
N THR A 70 -5.10 1.86 0.68
CA THR A 70 -4.48 1.17 -0.44
C THR A 70 -4.88 -0.29 -0.45
N LEU A 71 -5.31 -0.78 -1.61
CA LEU A 71 -5.65 -2.18 -1.84
C LEU A 71 -5.04 -2.65 -3.15
N ARG A 72 -4.68 -3.92 -3.19
CA ARG A 72 -4.24 -4.58 -4.43
C ARG A 72 -5.45 -5.04 -5.22
N SER A 73 -5.35 -4.93 -6.54
CA SER A 73 -6.42 -5.34 -7.47
C SER A 73 -6.40 -6.84 -7.80
N ASP A 74 -5.46 -7.61 -7.22
CA ASP A 74 -5.29 -9.05 -7.48
C ASP A 74 -6.04 -9.93 -6.46
N PHE A 75 -6.97 -9.36 -5.73
CA PHE A 75 -7.75 -10.03 -4.67
C PHE A 75 -6.90 -10.55 -3.50
N SER A 76 -5.66 -10.12 -3.36
CA SER A 76 -4.83 -10.46 -2.19
C SER A 76 -5.27 -9.71 -0.93
N ASP A 77 -5.92 -8.57 -1.10
CA ASP A 77 -6.46 -7.76 -0.01
C ASP A 77 -7.99 -7.82 0.00
N SER A 78 -8.59 -7.99 1.19
CA SER A 78 -10.05 -7.97 1.32
C SER A 78 -10.57 -6.54 1.44
N PRO A 79 -11.57 -6.13 0.65
CA PRO A 79 -12.26 -4.86 0.83
C PRO A 79 -12.91 -4.68 2.22
N ASP A 80 -13.21 -5.78 2.92
CA ASP A 80 -13.79 -5.72 4.28
C ASP A 80 -12.84 -5.07 5.29
N ALA A 81 -11.54 -5.04 5.00
CA ALA A 81 -10.54 -4.38 5.83
C ALA A 81 -10.62 -2.84 5.76
N ILE A 82 -11.28 -2.25 4.76
CA ILE A 82 -11.35 -0.79 4.59
C ILE A 82 -11.98 -0.13 5.80
N VAL A 83 -13.14 -0.60 6.23
CA VAL A 83 -13.90 0.01 7.33
C VAL A 83 -13.13 -0.04 8.65
N PRO A 84 -12.57 -1.18 9.09
CA PRO A 84 -11.74 -1.25 10.28
C PRO A 84 -10.52 -0.33 10.24
N LEU A 85 -9.81 -0.28 9.10
CA LEU A 85 -8.63 0.58 8.93
C LEU A 85 -8.99 2.06 9.05
N VAL A 86 -10.08 2.50 8.42
CA VAL A 86 -10.52 3.90 8.51
C VAL A 86 -10.97 4.26 9.93
N ARG A 87 -11.67 3.37 10.63
CA ARG A 87 -12.03 3.57 12.04
C ARG A 87 -10.80 3.74 12.94
N ALA A 88 -9.74 2.98 12.70
CA ALA A 88 -8.49 3.13 13.46
C ALA A 88 -7.81 4.48 13.19
N LEU A 89 -7.87 5.00 11.95
CA LEU A 89 -7.44 6.37 11.65
C LEU A 89 -8.29 7.41 12.39
N GLU A 90 -9.62 7.24 12.40
CA GLU A 90 -10.54 8.12 13.14
C GLU A 90 -10.25 8.08 14.65
N GLY A 91 -9.81 6.93 15.18
CA GLY A 91 -9.35 6.75 16.55
C GLY A 91 -8.02 7.44 16.88
N GLY A 92 -7.45 8.23 15.96
CA GLY A 92 -6.30 9.09 16.22
C GLY A 92 -4.98 8.62 15.64
N SER A 93 -4.97 7.54 14.86
CA SER A 93 -3.78 7.13 14.10
C SER A 93 -3.62 7.97 12.83
N ASP A 94 -2.40 8.17 12.39
CA ASP A 94 -2.09 8.85 11.13
C ASP A 94 -1.73 7.86 10.02
N ILE A 95 -1.20 6.68 10.40
CA ILE A 95 -0.99 5.52 9.53
C ILE A 95 -1.52 4.28 10.26
N VAL A 96 -2.24 3.43 9.55
CA VAL A 96 -2.68 2.12 10.05
C VAL A 96 -2.24 1.05 9.06
N ALA A 97 -1.38 0.14 9.50
CA ALA A 97 -0.96 -1.01 8.70
C ALA A 97 -1.85 -2.22 9.00
N GLY A 98 -2.27 -2.92 7.95
CA GLY A 98 -2.92 -4.20 8.11
C GLY A 98 -1.89 -5.28 8.47
N THR A 99 -2.20 -6.12 9.45
CA THR A 99 -1.45 -7.33 9.74
C THR A 99 -2.32 -8.55 9.50
N LEU A 100 -1.79 -9.54 8.80
CA LEU A 100 -2.54 -10.75 8.52
C LEU A 100 -2.65 -11.60 9.79
N LYS A 101 -3.88 -11.92 10.21
CA LYS A 101 -4.09 -12.97 11.20
C LYS A 101 -3.73 -14.32 10.57
N THR A 102 -2.62 -14.87 11.01
CA THR A 102 -2.02 -16.11 10.47
C THR A 102 -2.87 -17.37 10.70
N GLU A 103 -3.96 -17.29 11.45
CA GLU A 103 -4.71 -18.48 11.90
C GLU A 103 -5.54 -19.17 10.81
N LYS A 104 -5.96 -18.46 9.75
CA LYS A 104 -6.93 -19.01 8.77
C LYS A 104 -6.37 -19.37 7.39
N VAL A 105 -5.27 -18.76 6.98
CA VAL A 105 -4.68 -19.02 5.65
C VAL A 105 -3.17 -19.21 5.79
N LYS A 106 -2.71 -20.43 5.57
CA LYS A 106 -1.26 -20.69 5.47
C LYS A 106 -0.79 -20.23 4.08
N PRO A 107 0.17 -19.28 4.02
CA PRO A 107 0.77 -18.91 2.75
C PRO A 107 1.44 -20.13 2.10
N SER A 108 1.59 -20.11 0.79
CA SER A 108 2.37 -21.14 0.08
C SER A 108 3.75 -21.28 0.72
N PHE A 109 4.27 -22.51 0.78
CA PHE A 109 5.61 -22.80 1.34
C PHE A 109 6.70 -21.90 0.75
N LEU A 110 6.67 -21.68 -0.56
CA LEU A 110 7.60 -20.80 -1.25
C LEU A 110 7.48 -19.32 -0.79
N VAL A 111 6.26 -18.85 -0.60
CA VAL A 111 6.01 -17.49 -0.09
C VAL A 111 6.51 -17.34 1.35
N SER A 112 6.31 -18.36 2.18
CA SER A 112 6.81 -18.38 3.57
C SER A 112 8.33 -18.32 3.61
N ILE A 113 9.02 -19.10 2.79
CA ILE A 113 10.48 -19.07 2.67
C ILE A 113 10.95 -17.70 2.18
N ALA A 114 10.34 -17.18 1.11
CA ALA A 114 10.72 -15.88 0.56
C ALA A 114 10.57 -14.77 1.61
N ARG A 115 9.48 -14.80 2.37
CA ARG A 115 9.23 -13.84 3.45
C ARG A 115 10.26 -13.96 4.57
N PHE A 116 10.54 -15.17 5.05
CA PHE A 116 11.58 -15.42 6.05
C PHE A 116 12.97 -14.93 5.58
N LEU A 117 13.33 -15.22 4.32
CA LEU A 117 14.57 -14.71 3.75
C LEU A 117 14.61 -13.18 3.71
N MET A 118 13.49 -12.53 3.38
CA MET A 118 13.37 -11.07 3.40
C MET A 118 13.59 -10.51 4.81
N GLU A 119 12.95 -11.09 5.83
CA GLU A 119 13.13 -10.68 7.23
C GLU A 119 14.59 -10.80 7.67
N VAL A 120 15.23 -11.93 7.38
CA VAL A 120 16.65 -12.16 7.70
C VAL A 120 17.58 -11.18 6.95
N LEU A 121 17.33 -10.98 5.64
CA LEU A 121 18.17 -10.13 4.82
C LEU A 121 18.00 -8.63 5.14
N LEU A 122 16.80 -8.19 5.48
CA LEU A 122 16.55 -6.82 5.93
C LEU A 122 17.05 -6.57 7.35
N GLY A 123 17.03 -7.60 8.21
CA GLY A 123 17.57 -7.54 9.56
C GLY A 123 17.00 -6.38 10.38
N LYS A 124 17.85 -5.49 10.88
CA LYS A 124 17.43 -4.35 11.72
C LYS A 124 16.39 -3.44 11.06
N VAL A 125 16.40 -3.30 9.74
CA VAL A 125 15.43 -2.49 9.02
C VAL A 125 14.02 -3.08 9.16
N PHE A 126 13.90 -4.39 9.17
CA PHE A 126 12.62 -5.06 9.39
C PHE A 126 12.19 -4.99 10.86
N TYR A 127 13.07 -5.36 11.77
CA TYR A 127 12.75 -5.50 13.19
C TYR A 127 12.54 -4.17 13.93
N ASN A 128 13.13 -3.09 13.44
CA ASN A 128 12.95 -1.75 14.03
C ASN A 128 11.78 -0.99 13.39
N ALA A 129 11.06 -1.59 12.44
CA ALA A 129 9.89 -0.96 11.85
C ALA A 129 8.82 -0.67 12.92
N PRO A 130 8.06 0.42 12.78
CA PRO A 130 7.01 0.78 13.75
C PRO A 130 5.80 -0.16 13.68
N VAL A 131 5.86 -1.19 12.86
CA VAL A 131 4.80 -2.20 12.62
C VAL A 131 5.41 -3.59 12.51
N SER A 132 4.67 -4.63 12.89
CA SER A 132 5.14 -6.01 12.86
C SER A 132 5.28 -6.56 11.44
N ASP A 133 4.49 -6.04 10.49
CA ASP A 133 4.57 -6.40 9.07
C ASP A 133 4.78 -5.17 8.17
N PRO A 134 6.02 -4.71 8.03
CA PRO A 134 6.33 -3.57 7.17
C PRO A 134 6.24 -3.87 5.67
N LEU A 135 6.08 -5.12 5.27
CA LEU A 135 5.95 -5.54 3.88
C LEU A 135 4.49 -5.55 3.40
N CYS A 136 3.53 -5.50 4.32
CA CYS A 136 2.11 -5.46 3.97
C CYS A 136 1.76 -4.14 3.25
N GLY A 137 1.07 -4.24 2.11
CA GLY A 137 0.64 -3.09 1.31
C GLY A 137 -0.75 -2.57 1.65
N LEU A 138 -1.56 -3.37 2.36
CA LEU A 138 -2.89 -2.97 2.80
C LEU A 138 -2.77 -2.01 3.98
N ARG A 139 -2.96 -0.73 3.72
CA ARG A 139 -2.77 0.34 4.70
C ARG A 139 -3.78 1.46 4.53
N ALA A 140 -4.01 2.17 5.61
CA ALA A 140 -4.72 3.43 5.59
C ALA A 140 -3.79 4.57 6.02
N TYR A 141 -3.89 5.70 5.32
CA TYR A 141 -3.07 6.89 5.54
C TYR A 141 -3.95 8.12 5.68
N ARG A 142 -3.66 8.96 6.66
CA ARG A 142 -4.20 10.31 6.69
C ARG A 142 -3.50 11.14 5.61
N LEU A 143 -4.26 11.81 4.74
CA LEU A 143 -3.69 12.48 3.56
C LEU A 143 -2.69 13.58 3.89
N ILE A 144 -2.75 14.16 5.11
CA ILE A 144 -1.75 15.14 5.56
C ILE A 144 -0.36 14.53 5.69
N VAL A 145 -0.23 13.24 6.03
CA VAL A 145 1.07 12.56 6.13
C VAL A 145 1.70 12.44 4.74
N LEU A 146 0.93 11.95 3.78
CA LEU A 146 1.34 11.86 2.38
C LEU A 146 1.73 13.26 1.83
N LYS A 147 0.90 14.27 2.09
CA LYS A 147 1.18 15.65 1.66
C LYS A 147 2.50 16.19 2.19
N LYS A 148 2.79 15.95 3.48
CA LYS A 148 4.06 16.34 4.08
C LYS A 148 5.24 15.63 3.44
N ALA A 149 5.16 14.32 3.25
CA ALA A 149 6.20 13.52 2.63
C ALA A 149 6.48 13.98 1.18
N PHE A 150 5.43 14.19 0.37
CA PHE A 150 5.59 14.71 -0.98
C PHE A 150 6.23 16.10 -1.03
N ASN A 151 5.89 16.97 -0.09
CA ASN A 151 6.53 18.30 0.01
C ASN A 151 8.00 18.20 0.42
N ALA A 152 8.35 17.27 1.30
CA ALA A 152 9.73 17.05 1.75
C ALA A 152 10.61 16.41 0.68
N SER A 153 10.05 15.56 -0.18
CA SER A 153 10.80 14.81 -1.20
C SER A 153 11.36 15.68 -2.34
N SER A 154 10.97 16.94 -2.43
CA SER A 154 11.48 17.89 -3.45
C SER A 154 11.43 17.33 -4.89
N LYS A 155 10.35 16.71 -5.28
CA LYS A 155 10.13 16.06 -6.59
C LYS A 155 10.83 14.71 -6.81
N ARG A 156 11.55 14.19 -5.82
CA ARG A 156 12.07 12.81 -5.92
C ARG A 156 10.92 11.81 -5.70
N PRO A 157 10.97 10.65 -6.34
CA PRO A 157 10.03 9.57 -6.03
C PRO A 157 10.11 9.21 -4.54
N LEU A 158 8.95 8.94 -3.91
CA LEU A 158 8.92 8.43 -2.54
C LEU A 158 9.35 6.97 -2.47
N VAL A 159 9.14 6.25 -3.58
CA VAL A 159 9.40 4.81 -3.67
C VAL A 159 10.14 4.50 -4.96
N ALA A 160 11.28 3.85 -4.84
CA ALA A 160 12.06 3.40 -5.97
C ALA A 160 12.13 1.86 -6.07
N SER A 161 11.80 1.14 -5.00
CA SER A 161 11.70 -0.32 -4.97
C SER A 161 10.39 -0.81 -5.57
N LYS A 162 10.33 -2.11 -5.90
CA LYS A 162 9.14 -2.78 -6.40
C LYS A 162 8.62 -3.82 -5.40
N GLY A 163 7.35 -4.19 -5.54
CA GLY A 163 6.72 -5.24 -4.75
C GLY A 163 6.74 -4.97 -3.24
N TRP A 164 7.09 -5.96 -2.45
CA TRP A 164 7.08 -5.86 -0.98
C TRP A 164 8.00 -4.79 -0.41
N LEU A 165 9.17 -4.59 -1.04
CA LEU A 165 10.14 -3.57 -0.62
C LEU A 165 9.59 -2.15 -0.81
N ALA A 166 8.75 -1.93 -1.80
CA ALA A 166 8.08 -0.65 -2.02
C ALA A 166 7.22 -0.24 -0.81
N ASN A 167 6.54 -1.22 -0.19
CA ASN A 167 5.71 -0.97 0.99
C ASN A 167 6.54 -0.59 2.22
N LEU A 168 7.69 -1.26 2.41
CA LEU A 168 8.63 -0.94 3.49
C LEU A 168 9.24 0.45 3.28
N GLU A 169 9.71 0.74 2.06
CA GLU A 169 10.31 2.03 1.68
C GLU A 169 9.28 3.17 1.88
N LEU A 170 8.05 3.01 1.39
CA LEU A 170 7.00 3.99 1.60
C LEU A 170 6.73 4.23 3.09
N LEU A 171 6.66 3.17 3.90
CA LEU A 171 6.44 3.32 5.33
C LEU A 171 7.58 4.12 5.98
N SER A 172 8.83 3.85 5.61
CA SER A 172 10.00 4.55 6.17
C SER A 172 9.99 6.05 5.86
N VAL A 173 9.55 6.41 4.65
CA VAL A 173 9.42 7.82 4.24
C VAL A 173 8.25 8.51 4.93
N LEU A 174 7.16 7.78 5.20
CA LEU A 174 5.95 8.35 5.78
C LEU A 174 5.98 8.43 7.31
N ALA A 175 6.60 7.46 7.99
CA ALA A 175 6.61 7.36 9.45
C ALA A 175 7.09 8.64 10.16
N PRO A 176 8.16 9.34 9.73
CA PRO A 176 8.61 10.58 10.34
C PRO A 176 7.59 11.73 10.27
N HIS A 177 6.64 11.65 9.36
CA HIS A 177 5.58 12.66 9.19
C HIS A 177 4.29 12.33 9.96
N ALA A 178 4.19 11.11 10.51
CA ALA A 178 3.06 10.62 11.28
C ALA A 178 3.30 10.83 12.78
N ARG A 179 2.26 11.22 13.52
CA ARG A 179 2.32 11.30 14.99
C ARG A 179 2.08 9.94 15.63
N ARG A 180 1.30 9.09 14.97
CA ARG A 180 0.97 7.75 15.45
C ARG A 180 0.82 6.78 14.30
N VAL A 181 1.65 5.76 14.33
CA VAL A 181 1.55 4.57 13.48
C VAL A 181 0.93 3.46 14.32
N SER A 182 -0.03 2.74 13.81
CA SER A 182 -0.67 1.61 14.48
C SER A 182 -0.90 0.45 13.53
N GLU A 183 -1.23 -0.70 14.09
CA GLU A 183 -1.52 -1.91 13.35
C GLU A 183 -2.94 -2.35 13.60
N MET A 184 -3.52 -3.03 12.61
CA MET A 184 -4.79 -3.68 12.73
C MET A 184 -4.72 -5.10 12.16
N ALA A 185 -5.10 -6.06 12.96
CA ALA A 185 -5.24 -7.42 12.51
C ALA A 185 -6.44 -7.54 11.56
N ILE A 186 -6.18 -7.96 10.33
CA ILE A 186 -7.17 -8.17 9.28
C ILE A 186 -7.37 -9.66 9.02
N ASP A 187 -8.63 -10.07 8.86
CA ASP A 187 -8.92 -11.42 8.41
C ASP A 187 -8.58 -11.51 6.91
N SER A 188 -7.57 -12.32 6.59
CA SER A 188 -7.32 -12.67 5.20
C SER A 188 -8.37 -13.68 4.75
N SER A 189 -9.51 -13.22 4.28
CA SER A 189 -10.46 -14.06 3.55
C SER A 189 -9.99 -14.34 2.13
N CYS A 190 -8.81 -13.83 1.78
CA CYS A 190 -8.32 -13.86 0.42
C CYS A 190 -7.76 -15.22 0.05
N GLN A 191 -8.16 -15.68 -1.12
CA GLN A 191 -7.76 -16.96 -1.68
C GLN A 191 -6.24 -17.01 -1.85
N SER A 192 -5.61 -17.92 -1.15
CA SER A 192 -4.16 -18.14 -1.07
C SER A 192 -3.45 -18.44 -2.40
N GLY A 193 -4.18 -18.47 -3.52
CA GLY A 193 -3.64 -18.77 -4.84
C GLY A 193 -2.99 -17.63 -5.59
N PHE A 194 -3.28 -16.38 -5.24
CA PHE A 194 -2.83 -15.21 -6.02
C PHE A 194 -1.54 -14.56 -5.50
N TYR A 195 -1.08 -14.90 -4.32
CA TYR A 195 0.16 -14.35 -3.75
C TYR A 195 1.44 -14.70 -4.55
N SER A 196 1.38 -15.70 -5.43
CA SER A 196 2.58 -16.21 -6.10
C SER A 196 2.88 -15.58 -7.46
N SER A 197 1.94 -14.89 -8.10
CA SER A 197 2.07 -14.56 -9.52
C SER A 197 2.97 -13.36 -9.85
N ARG A 198 3.35 -12.53 -8.85
CA ARG A 198 4.18 -11.33 -9.08
C ARG A 198 5.40 -11.20 -8.17
N PHE A 199 5.75 -12.24 -7.44
CA PHE A 199 6.99 -12.24 -6.68
C PHE A 199 8.17 -12.51 -7.61
N SER A 200 8.87 -11.45 -8.01
CA SER A 200 10.18 -11.57 -8.65
C SER A 200 11.26 -11.62 -7.56
N ALA A 201 11.73 -12.82 -7.25
CA ALA A 201 12.81 -12.99 -6.29
C ALA A 201 14.05 -12.17 -6.68
N VAL A 202 14.44 -12.19 -7.96
CA VAL A 202 15.62 -11.50 -8.46
C VAL A 202 15.51 -9.98 -8.27
N GLU A 203 14.39 -9.38 -8.66
CA GLU A 203 14.18 -7.92 -8.47
C GLU A 203 14.12 -7.54 -6.99
N THR A 204 13.48 -8.37 -6.18
CA THR A 204 13.38 -8.14 -4.74
C THR A 204 14.75 -8.19 -4.09
N PHE A 205 15.56 -9.21 -4.36
CA PHE A 205 16.89 -9.35 -3.77
C PHE A 205 17.88 -8.29 -4.25
N SER A 206 17.80 -7.84 -5.51
CA SER A 206 18.68 -6.78 -6.03
C SER A 206 18.51 -5.44 -5.29
N ASN A 207 17.31 -5.15 -4.82
CA ASN A 207 16.99 -3.90 -4.12
C ASN A 207 17.23 -3.95 -2.59
N ILE A 208 17.40 -5.13 -1.99
CA ILE A 208 17.57 -5.26 -0.53
C ILE A 208 18.77 -4.46 -0.01
N ARG A 209 19.91 -4.50 -0.71
CA ARG A 209 21.11 -3.78 -0.28
C ARG A 209 20.86 -2.28 -0.21
N ARG A 210 20.18 -1.72 -1.22
CA ARG A 210 19.81 -0.31 -1.26
C ARG A 210 18.87 0.04 -0.11
N VAL A 211 17.78 -0.71 0.05
CA VAL A 211 16.78 -0.48 1.10
C VAL A 211 17.42 -0.54 2.50
N ARG A 212 18.35 -1.46 2.74
CA ARG A 212 19.09 -1.53 4.02
C ARG A 212 19.95 -0.31 4.30
N GLN A 213 20.41 0.40 3.27
CA GLN A 213 21.23 1.61 3.42
C GLN A 213 20.41 2.88 3.54
N GLU A 214 19.28 2.94 2.85
CA GLU A 214 18.44 4.14 2.75
C GLU A 214 17.37 4.21 3.84
N VAL A 215 16.86 3.05 4.31
CA VAL A 215 15.81 3.00 5.33
C VAL A 215 16.41 3.12 6.72
N VAL A 216 16.13 4.23 7.38
CA VAL A 216 16.49 4.49 8.77
C VAL A 216 15.20 4.80 9.54
N TRP A 217 14.97 4.11 10.66
CA TRP A 217 13.88 4.42 11.57
C TRP A 217 14.38 5.42 12.61
N GLU A 218 13.76 6.59 12.64
CA GLU A 218 13.96 7.54 13.74
C GLU A 218 13.23 7.00 14.97
N ASN A 219 13.98 6.78 16.06
CA ASN A 219 13.45 6.33 17.35
C ASN A 219 12.74 7.47 18.09
#